data_f3964f31a2b6c4a12eb59d6f3152489c
#
_entry.id   f3964f31a2b6c4a12eb59d6f3152489c
#
_cell.length_a   1.000
_cell.length_b   1.000
_cell.length_c   1.000
_cell.angle_alpha   90.00
_cell.angle_beta   90.00
_cell.angle_gamma   90.00
#
_symmetry.space_group_name_H-M   'P 1'
#
loop_
_entity.id
_entity.type
_entity.pdbx_description
1 polymer ?
#
loop_
_entity_poly.entity_id
_entity_poly.type
_entity_poly.pdbx_seq_one_letter_code
_entity_poly.pdbx_strand_id
1 'polypeptide(L)'
;MSTQTVTIEKLGAQGDGIVHADGGPVYVPFTLPGETVAIARVKNHGTVMSISDPSADRQAPPCRHFGPDGVNGTCGGCSLQHMNDPAYRSFKRQLVVDALKSKGLTADVADLVVAHPGERRRVVFAARRTEKDMLIGFNQAESHHIVAIEECPISSAGIMARLPAIKAIGAALANSAEAFRITVLETLSGLDLAVDGIKKLSDQQRRKAIETVLSLRGIARVSLNDEILVEPSKPIVDFGGVNVVPPPGSFTQATKQAEDAMAELVLAHVGKAKRIADLFAGAGTFSLRLARVGRVHAVESEDKPLAALDHAARNTQGLKPVSVERRDLFRRPLMTSELKVYDAVVFDPPRAGAEFQCKELARSTVKKIAAVSCNPVTLARDLALLVEGGYRITGVTPIDQFLWTSHVEVVATLEK
;
A
#
# COMPACT_ATOMS: atom_id res chain seq x y z
N MET A 1 31.79 -9.58 -15.37
CA MET A 1 31.51 -8.70 -14.22
C MET A 1 32.82 -8.04 -13.84
N SER A 2 32.88 -6.71 -13.78
CA SER A 2 34.07 -6.00 -13.25
C SER A 2 33.81 -5.66 -11.79
N THR A 3 34.79 -5.94 -10.93
CA THR A 3 34.76 -5.50 -9.55
C THR A 3 35.40 -4.12 -9.46
N GLN A 4 34.75 -3.17 -8.80
CA GLN A 4 35.27 -1.81 -8.59
C GLN A 4 34.90 -1.31 -7.20
N THR A 5 35.75 -0.47 -6.62
CA THR A 5 35.46 0.24 -5.36
C THR A 5 34.93 1.62 -5.70
N VAL A 6 33.80 1.98 -5.10
CA VAL A 6 33.11 3.25 -5.34
C VAL A 6 32.63 3.87 -4.05
N THR A 7 32.46 5.20 -4.02
CA THR A 7 31.82 5.91 -2.91
C THR A 7 30.42 6.32 -3.33
N ILE A 8 29.41 5.96 -2.54
CA ILE A 8 28.01 6.28 -2.80
C ILE A 8 27.75 7.78 -2.59
N GLU A 9 27.25 8.44 -3.63
CA GLU A 9 27.04 9.89 -3.63
C GLU A 9 25.73 10.32 -2.98
N LYS A 10 24.63 9.60 -3.31
CA LYS A 10 23.27 9.92 -2.85
C LYS A 10 22.35 8.70 -2.95
N LEU A 11 21.15 8.84 -2.36
CA LEU A 11 20.06 7.86 -2.59
C LEU A 11 19.19 8.26 -3.78
N GLY A 12 18.80 7.29 -4.55
CA GLY A 12 17.75 7.40 -5.55
C GLY A 12 16.36 7.32 -4.90
N ALA A 13 15.34 7.68 -5.69
CA ALA A 13 13.94 7.65 -5.22
C ALA A 13 13.44 6.23 -4.86
N GLN A 14 14.11 5.16 -5.32
CA GLN A 14 13.79 3.78 -4.93
C GLN A 14 14.56 3.31 -3.69
N GLY A 15 15.44 4.15 -3.15
CA GLY A 15 16.26 3.84 -1.97
C GLY A 15 17.59 3.17 -2.29
N ASP A 16 17.94 3.05 -3.58
CA ASP A 16 19.25 2.55 -4.00
C ASP A 16 20.30 3.67 -3.87
N GLY A 17 21.50 3.32 -3.45
CA GLY A 17 22.64 4.22 -3.56
C GLY A 17 22.96 4.51 -5.02
N ILE A 18 23.36 5.74 -5.34
CA ILE A 18 23.76 6.16 -6.68
C ILE A 18 25.20 6.61 -6.64
N VAL A 19 25.98 6.14 -7.61
CA VAL A 19 27.31 6.62 -7.92
C VAL A 19 27.42 6.89 -9.43
N HIS A 20 28.12 7.94 -9.81
CA HIS A 20 28.44 8.22 -11.21
C HIS A 20 29.79 7.59 -11.56
N ALA A 21 29.77 6.72 -12.54
CA ALA A 21 30.96 6.07 -13.07
C ALA A 21 30.96 6.19 -14.61
N ASP A 22 32.04 5.75 -15.27
CA ASP A 22 32.12 5.77 -16.73
C ASP A 22 30.88 5.09 -17.33
N GLY A 23 30.12 5.86 -18.13
CA GLY A 23 28.88 5.40 -18.78
C GLY A 23 27.58 5.79 -18.04
N GLY A 24 27.64 6.61 -16.98
CA GLY A 24 26.47 7.18 -16.32
C GLY A 24 26.20 6.65 -14.92
N PRO A 25 24.97 6.85 -14.38
CA PRO A 25 24.65 6.46 -13.01
C PRO A 25 24.61 4.94 -12.84
N VAL A 26 25.15 4.46 -11.74
CA VAL A 26 25.09 3.08 -11.28
C VAL A 26 24.27 3.03 -10.00
N TYR A 27 23.26 2.18 -9.97
CA TYR A 27 22.37 1.95 -8.84
C TYR A 27 22.88 0.77 -8.01
N VAL A 28 23.05 1.00 -6.72
CA VAL A 28 23.62 0.01 -5.79
C VAL A 28 22.67 -0.17 -4.62
N PRO A 29 21.78 -1.18 -4.65
CA PRO A 29 20.87 -1.47 -3.55
C PRO A 29 21.60 -1.71 -2.23
N PHE A 30 20.92 -1.44 -1.10
CA PHE A 30 21.40 -1.68 0.26
C PHE A 30 22.62 -0.87 0.68
N THR A 31 22.87 0.28 0.02
CA THR A 31 23.97 1.19 0.37
C THR A 31 23.45 2.57 0.75
N LEU A 32 24.27 3.33 1.49
CA LEU A 32 23.96 4.66 2.00
C LEU A 32 24.98 5.68 1.48
N PRO A 33 24.61 6.97 1.40
CA PRO A 33 25.51 8.05 1.00
C PRO A 33 26.76 8.10 1.89
N GLY A 34 27.92 8.35 1.27
CA GLY A 34 29.21 8.41 1.93
C GLY A 34 29.89 7.06 2.12
N GLU A 35 29.20 5.94 1.91
CA GLU A 35 29.83 4.61 2.05
C GLU A 35 30.79 4.31 0.93
N THR A 36 31.95 3.74 1.27
CA THR A 36 32.89 3.16 0.32
C THR A 36 32.63 1.67 0.20
N VAL A 37 32.25 1.22 -1.00
CA VAL A 37 31.77 -0.14 -1.25
C VAL A 37 32.49 -0.78 -2.43
N ALA A 38 32.81 -2.07 -2.31
CA ALA A 38 33.21 -2.88 -3.45
C ALA A 38 31.95 -3.45 -4.10
N ILE A 39 31.79 -3.25 -5.40
CA ILE A 39 30.63 -3.70 -6.16
C ILE A 39 31.02 -4.59 -7.33
N ALA A 40 30.19 -5.58 -7.64
CA ALA A 40 30.20 -6.28 -8.92
C ALA A 40 29.21 -5.58 -9.86
N ARG A 41 29.75 -4.93 -10.91
CA ARG A 41 28.93 -4.11 -11.82
C ARG A 41 28.47 -4.87 -13.07
N VAL A 42 27.19 -4.70 -13.40
CA VAL A 42 26.60 -5.13 -14.67
C VAL A 42 25.77 -3.96 -15.23
N LYS A 43 26.25 -3.31 -16.29
CA LYS A 43 25.63 -2.09 -16.85
C LYS A 43 25.50 -0.97 -15.80
N ASN A 44 24.28 -0.58 -15.50
CA ASN A 44 23.91 0.45 -14.51
C ASN A 44 23.52 -0.11 -13.14
N HIS A 45 23.72 -1.42 -12.89
CA HIS A 45 23.46 -2.05 -11.60
C HIS A 45 24.74 -2.52 -10.93
N GLY A 46 24.90 -2.22 -9.64
CA GLY A 46 25.97 -2.68 -8.79
C GLY A 46 25.44 -3.63 -7.71
N THR A 47 26.03 -4.80 -7.59
CA THR A 47 25.79 -5.70 -6.45
C THR A 47 26.87 -5.49 -5.41
N VAL A 48 26.50 -5.19 -4.17
CA VAL A 48 27.43 -4.99 -3.05
C VAL A 48 28.14 -6.30 -2.74
N MET A 49 29.47 -6.25 -2.69
CA MET A 49 30.33 -7.35 -2.29
C MET A 49 30.86 -7.13 -0.87
N SER A 50 31.23 -5.90 -0.53
CA SER A 50 31.65 -5.51 0.82
C SER A 50 31.51 -4.00 1.01
N ILE A 51 31.39 -3.58 2.26
CA ILE A 51 31.40 -2.17 2.69
C ILE A 51 32.62 -1.99 3.56
N SER A 52 33.56 -1.12 3.13
CA SER A 52 34.81 -0.86 3.85
C SER A 52 34.73 0.33 4.80
N ASP A 53 33.84 1.30 4.49
CA ASP A 53 33.61 2.50 5.29
C ASP A 53 32.10 2.73 5.42
N PRO A 54 31.47 2.16 6.45
CA PRO A 54 30.02 2.26 6.63
C PRO A 54 29.60 3.66 7.09
N SER A 55 28.46 4.12 6.60
CA SER A 55 27.83 5.39 7.03
C SER A 55 27.44 5.34 8.52
N ALA A 56 27.48 6.49 9.20
CA ALA A 56 26.93 6.65 10.55
C ALA A 56 25.39 6.42 10.59
N ASP A 57 24.73 6.53 9.45
CA ASP A 57 23.30 6.28 9.30
C ASP A 57 22.96 4.79 9.10
N ARG A 58 23.98 3.92 9.05
CA ARG A 58 23.78 2.47 8.91
C ARG A 58 23.44 1.81 10.24
N GLN A 59 22.47 0.90 10.19
CA GLN A 59 22.13 0.00 11.30
C GLN A 59 22.08 -1.46 10.84
N ALA A 60 22.12 -2.38 11.80
CA ALA A 60 21.87 -3.79 11.53
C ALA A 60 20.37 -4.00 11.18
N PRO A 61 20.07 -4.67 10.04
CA PRO A 61 18.68 -4.97 9.69
C PRO A 61 18.02 -5.89 10.71
N PRO A 62 16.77 -5.62 11.13
CA PRO A 62 16.08 -6.48 12.10
C PRO A 62 15.55 -7.79 11.51
N CYS A 63 15.54 -7.95 10.18
CA CYS A 63 15.02 -9.15 9.48
C CYS A 63 16.15 -9.97 8.87
N ARG A 64 16.19 -11.26 9.18
CA ARG A 64 17.19 -12.20 8.63
C ARG A 64 17.09 -12.40 7.11
N HIS A 65 15.95 -12.08 6.49
CA HIS A 65 15.74 -12.23 5.05
C HIS A 65 16.09 -10.96 4.26
N PHE A 66 16.59 -9.92 4.93
CA PHE A 66 16.92 -8.64 4.30
C PHE A 66 18.35 -8.61 3.76
N GLY A 67 18.54 -7.98 2.61
CA GLY A 67 19.83 -7.67 2.03
C GLY A 67 20.46 -8.81 1.26
N PRO A 68 21.69 -8.61 0.72
CA PRO A 68 22.37 -9.60 -0.12
C PRO A 68 22.69 -10.90 0.62
N ASP A 69 22.88 -10.85 1.94
CA ASP A 69 23.17 -12.00 2.80
C ASP A 69 21.90 -12.58 3.45
N GLY A 70 20.73 -12.25 2.92
CA GLY A 70 19.45 -12.72 3.46
C GLY A 70 19.30 -14.24 3.43
N VAL A 71 18.78 -14.81 4.52
CA VAL A 71 18.51 -16.25 4.62
C VAL A 71 17.46 -16.66 3.58
N ASN A 72 17.74 -17.74 2.84
CA ASN A 72 16.95 -18.22 1.70
C ASN A 72 16.92 -17.25 0.49
N GLY A 73 17.75 -16.20 0.47
CA GLY A 73 17.84 -15.18 -0.57
C GLY A 73 17.39 -13.81 -0.10
N THR A 74 17.58 -12.80 -0.95
CA THR A 74 17.22 -11.39 -0.67
C THR A 74 15.73 -11.18 -0.80
N CYS A 75 15.01 -11.04 0.30
CA CYS A 75 13.57 -10.73 0.28
C CYS A 75 13.32 -9.36 -0.34
N GLY A 76 12.45 -9.29 -1.37
CA GLY A 76 12.09 -8.03 -2.05
C GLY A 76 11.02 -7.20 -1.32
N GLY A 77 10.60 -7.58 -0.12
CA GLY A 77 9.56 -6.86 0.63
C GLY A 77 10.03 -5.56 1.30
N CYS A 78 11.34 -5.40 1.51
CA CYS A 78 11.96 -4.23 2.15
C CYS A 78 13.24 -3.83 1.42
N SER A 79 13.53 -2.53 1.38
CA SER A 79 14.76 -1.99 0.77
C SER A 79 15.61 -1.11 1.70
N LEU A 80 15.09 -0.71 2.87
CA LEU A 80 15.69 0.34 3.71
C LEU A 80 15.91 -0.07 5.18
N GLN A 81 15.90 -1.35 5.53
CA GLN A 81 16.11 -1.77 6.93
C GLN A 81 17.51 -1.48 7.47
N HIS A 82 18.48 -1.29 6.58
CA HIS A 82 19.86 -0.94 6.91
C HIS A 82 20.07 0.54 7.27
N MET A 83 19.05 1.38 7.10
CA MET A 83 19.06 2.81 7.41
C MET A 83 18.50 3.03 8.82
N ASN A 84 19.18 3.84 9.64
CA ASN A 84 18.67 4.21 10.95
C ASN A 84 17.40 5.08 10.85
N ASP A 85 16.65 5.17 11.95
CA ASP A 85 15.33 5.80 11.96
C ASP A 85 15.36 7.30 11.58
N PRO A 86 16.29 8.15 12.08
CA PRO A 86 16.34 9.55 11.69
C PRO A 86 16.59 9.75 10.18
N ALA A 87 17.56 9.04 9.60
CA ALA A 87 17.87 9.10 8.18
C ALA A 87 16.71 8.60 7.34
N TYR A 88 16.06 7.50 7.75
CA TYR A 88 14.90 6.92 7.10
C TYR A 88 13.71 7.89 7.03
N ARG A 89 13.37 8.55 8.14
CA ARG A 89 12.29 9.55 8.19
C ARG A 89 12.60 10.74 7.30
N SER A 90 13.82 11.23 7.37
CA SER A 90 14.29 12.32 6.51
C SER A 90 14.20 11.96 5.04
N PHE A 91 14.65 10.76 4.64
CA PHE A 91 14.57 10.27 3.28
C PHE A 91 13.13 10.24 2.76
N LYS A 92 12.20 9.64 3.51
CA LYS A 92 10.79 9.56 3.09
C LYS A 92 10.13 10.93 2.95
N ARG A 93 10.39 11.82 3.89
CA ARG A 93 9.91 13.22 3.81
C ARG A 93 10.49 13.93 2.59
N GLN A 94 11.79 13.72 2.33
CA GLN A 94 12.48 14.35 1.20
C GLN A 94 11.93 13.90 -0.15
N LEU A 95 11.49 12.63 -0.31
CA LEU A 95 10.82 12.16 -1.52
C LEU A 95 9.59 13.01 -1.87
N VAL A 96 8.82 13.43 -0.87
CA VAL A 96 7.64 14.29 -1.08
C VAL A 96 8.06 15.71 -1.43
N VAL A 97 9.04 16.26 -0.72
CA VAL A 97 9.59 17.60 -1.00
C VAL A 97 10.12 17.70 -2.43
N ASP A 98 10.89 16.70 -2.87
CA ASP A 98 11.50 16.69 -4.21
C ASP A 98 10.43 16.53 -5.31
N ALA A 99 9.41 15.69 -5.06
CA ALA A 99 8.29 15.55 -5.99
C ALA A 99 7.55 16.89 -6.18
N LEU A 100 7.24 17.60 -5.11
CA LEU A 100 6.60 18.93 -5.18
C LEU A 100 7.48 19.95 -5.91
N LYS A 101 8.76 20.02 -5.56
CA LYS A 101 9.73 20.92 -6.20
C LYS A 101 9.86 20.65 -7.71
N SER A 102 9.78 19.39 -8.14
CA SER A 102 9.83 19.00 -9.56
C SER A 102 8.69 19.60 -10.40
N LYS A 103 7.61 20.02 -9.75
CA LYS A 103 6.44 20.68 -10.36
C LYS A 103 6.37 22.19 -10.02
N GLY A 104 7.42 22.76 -9.47
CA GLY A 104 7.46 24.17 -9.08
C GLY A 104 6.53 24.51 -7.90
N LEU A 105 6.10 23.51 -7.15
CA LEU A 105 5.25 23.71 -5.98
C LEU A 105 6.09 23.97 -4.74
N THR A 106 5.71 25.02 -3.99
CA THR A 106 6.26 25.31 -2.68
C THR A 106 5.16 25.06 -1.63
N ALA A 107 5.40 24.10 -0.76
CA ALA A 107 4.53 23.80 0.36
C ALA A 107 5.38 23.37 1.56
N ASP A 108 4.90 23.69 2.76
CA ASP A 108 5.47 23.12 3.98
C ASP A 108 5.03 21.66 4.09
N VAL A 109 6.02 20.75 4.07
CA VAL A 109 5.81 19.33 4.24
C VAL A 109 6.03 19.00 5.71
N ALA A 110 5.01 18.51 6.37
CA ALA A 110 5.06 18.10 7.77
C ALA A 110 6.06 16.96 8.00
N ASP A 111 6.34 16.67 9.26
CA ASP A 111 7.10 15.48 9.63
C ASP A 111 6.36 14.21 9.23
N LEU A 112 7.11 13.14 8.97
CA LEU A 112 6.58 11.85 8.63
C LEU A 112 5.75 11.27 9.79
N VAL A 113 4.50 10.92 9.54
CA VAL A 113 3.73 10.06 10.45
C VAL A 113 4.31 8.65 10.35
N VAL A 114 4.90 8.19 11.45
CA VAL A 114 5.71 6.96 11.46
C VAL A 114 4.86 5.70 11.57
N ALA A 115 5.31 4.61 10.90
CA ALA A 115 4.84 3.25 11.14
C ALA A 115 5.77 2.52 12.11
N HIS A 116 5.23 1.47 12.73
CA HIS A 116 6.00 0.59 13.60
C HIS A 116 6.02 -0.85 13.08
N PRO A 117 7.03 -1.64 13.44
CA PRO A 117 7.04 -3.06 13.16
C PRO A 117 5.76 -3.76 13.67
N GLY A 118 5.29 -4.77 12.94
CA GLY A 118 4.13 -5.56 13.35
C GLY A 118 2.76 -4.94 13.04
N GLU A 119 2.69 -3.81 12.36
CA GLU A 119 1.42 -3.12 12.07
C GLU A 119 0.76 -3.54 10.75
N ARG A 120 1.49 -4.23 9.86
CA ARG A 120 0.97 -4.56 8.53
C ARG A 120 -0.03 -5.71 8.59
N ARG A 121 -1.32 -5.36 8.42
CA ARG A 121 -2.46 -6.29 8.45
C ARG A 121 -2.81 -6.90 7.09
N ARG A 122 -2.22 -6.42 5.99
CA ARG A 122 -2.45 -6.95 4.64
C ARG A 122 -1.14 -7.27 3.96
N VAL A 123 -0.95 -8.54 3.58
CA VAL A 123 0.23 -9.04 2.89
C VAL A 123 -0.16 -9.87 1.66
N VAL A 124 0.72 -9.92 0.67
CA VAL A 124 0.55 -10.78 -0.51
C VAL A 124 1.76 -11.70 -0.58
N PHE A 125 1.56 -12.96 -0.25
CA PHE A 125 2.58 -13.98 -0.36
C PHE A 125 2.61 -14.57 -1.78
N ALA A 126 3.81 -14.83 -2.27
CA ALA A 126 4.04 -15.76 -3.35
C ALA A 126 4.14 -17.18 -2.76
N ALA A 127 3.51 -18.13 -3.41
CA ALA A 127 3.46 -19.50 -2.95
C ALA A 127 3.70 -20.48 -4.11
N ARG A 128 4.40 -21.60 -3.85
CA ARG A 128 4.64 -22.64 -4.84
C ARG A 128 4.83 -23.99 -4.18
N ARG A 129 4.16 -25.01 -4.72
CA ARG A 129 4.39 -26.40 -4.30
C ARG A 129 5.68 -26.93 -4.93
N THR A 130 6.53 -27.52 -4.11
CA THR A 130 7.70 -28.30 -4.55
C THR A 130 7.45 -29.78 -4.30
N GLU A 131 8.37 -30.62 -4.73
CA GLU A 131 8.29 -32.08 -4.45
C GLU A 131 8.29 -32.41 -2.95
N LYS A 132 8.98 -31.59 -2.16
CA LYS A 132 9.20 -31.86 -0.72
C LYS A 132 8.32 -31.00 0.20
N ASP A 133 7.97 -29.78 -0.19
CA ASP A 133 7.34 -28.82 0.70
C ASP A 133 6.51 -27.78 -0.07
N MET A 134 5.81 -26.94 0.69
CA MET A 134 5.11 -25.74 0.22
C MET A 134 5.98 -24.52 0.53
N LEU A 135 6.55 -23.88 -0.50
CA LEU A 135 7.22 -22.60 -0.35
C LEU A 135 6.19 -21.50 -0.21
N ILE A 136 6.40 -20.62 0.77
CA ILE A 136 5.60 -19.41 0.94
C ILE A 136 6.50 -18.27 1.43
N GLY A 137 6.34 -17.10 0.86
CA GLY A 137 7.14 -15.94 1.20
C GLY A 137 6.95 -14.80 0.22
N PHE A 138 8.01 -14.05 -0.04
CA PHE A 138 7.98 -12.92 -0.96
C PHE A 138 8.93 -13.17 -2.13
N ASN A 139 8.62 -12.60 -3.27
CA ASN A 139 9.55 -12.62 -4.38
C ASN A 139 10.79 -11.78 -4.05
N GLN A 140 11.95 -12.23 -4.47
CA GLN A 140 13.15 -11.41 -4.56
C GLN A 140 12.87 -10.24 -5.52
N ALA A 141 13.47 -9.09 -5.27
CA ALA A 141 13.33 -7.93 -6.14
C ALA A 141 13.68 -8.29 -7.60
N GLU A 142 12.87 -7.82 -8.54
CA GLU A 142 13.03 -8.06 -10.00
C GLU A 142 13.17 -9.53 -10.41
N SER A 143 12.63 -10.45 -9.59
CA SER A 143 12.74 -11.88 -9.80
C SER A 143 11.45 -12.61 -9.46
N HIS A 144 11.29 -13.81 -10.05
CA HIS A 144 10.23 -14.76 -9.68
C HIS A 144 10.70 -15.80 -8.63
N HIS A 145 11.92 -15.65 -8.11
CA HIS A 145 12.42 -16.50 -7.03
C HIS A 145 11.68 -16.17 -5.73
N ILE A 146 11.09 -17.19 -5.12
CA ILE A 146 10.36 -17.05 -3.85
C ILE A 146 11.36 -17.25 -2.71
N VAL A 147 11.60 -16.21 -1.93
CA VAL A 147 12.31 -16.27 -0.67
C VAL A 147 11.36 -16.81 0.39
N ALA A 148 11.55 -18.07 0.78
CA ALA A 148 10.74 -18.68 1.83
C ALA A 148 11.01 -17.97 3.16
N ILE A 149 9.95 -17.47 3.80
CA ILE A 149 10.08 -16.71 5.04
C ILE A 149 9.72 -17.56 6.26
N GLU A 150 10.40 -17.29 7.36
CA GLU A 150 10.10 -17.81 8.69
C GLU A 150 9.62 -16.70 9.62
N GLU A 151 9.99 -15.46 9.31
CA GLU A 151 9.62 -14.24 10.02
C GLU A 151 9.35 -13.09 9.05
N CYS A 152 8.60 -12.11 9.50
CA CYS A 152 8.44 -10.83 8.81
C CYS A 152 8.16 -9.74 9.86
N PRO A 153 9.15 -8.92 10.24
CA PRO A 153 8.98 -7.92 11.28
C PRO A 153 7.93 -6.85 10.98
N ILE A 154 7.58 -6.62 9.71
CA ILE A 154 6.56 -5.64 9.35
C ILE A 154 5.14 -6.20 9.40
N SER A 155 4.97 -7.52 9.23
CA SER A 155 3.65 -8.16 9.26
C SER A 155 3.11 -8.25 10.69
N SER A 156 1.79 -8.17 10.84
CA SER A 156 1.15 -8.31 12.14
C SER A 156 1.45 -9.66 12.79
N ALA A 157 1.47 -9.67 14.12
CA ALA A 157 1.65 -10.89 14.89
C ALA A 157 0.58 -11.94 14.58
N GLY A 158 -0.65 -11.50 14.27
CA GLY A 158 -1.76 -12.38 13.92
C GLY A 158 -1.53 -13.15 12.62
N ILE A 159 -0.92 -12.51 11.60
CA ILE A 159 -0.54 -13.16 10.34
C ILE A 159 0.63 -14.12 10.60
N MET A 160 1.68 -13.65 11.27
CA MET A 160 2.89 -14.46 11.47
C MET A 160 2.65 -15.69 12.34
N ALA A 161 1.85 -15.58 13.39
CA ALA A 161 1.46 -16.73 14.22
C ALA A 161 0.66 -17.80 13.44
N ARG A 162 0.04 -17.41 12.34
CA ARG A 162 -0.76 -18.32 11.48
C ARG A 162 -0.06 -18.68 10.17
N LEU A 163 1.21 -18.35 10.00
CA LEU A 163 1.98 -18.74 8.82
C LEU A 163 1.94 -20.26 8.55
N PRO A 164 2.03 -21.15 9.57
CA PRO A 164 1.85 -22.59 9.36
C PRO A 164 0.46 -22.96 8.81
N ALA A 165 -0.60 -22.31 9.29
CA ALA A 165 -1.96 -22.54 8.80
C ALA A 165 -2.12 -22.05 7.34
N ILE A 166 -1.57 -20.88 7.02
CA ILE A 166 -1.56 -20.35 5.64
C ILE A 166 -0.82 -21.31 4.71
N LYS A 167 0.31 -21.86 5.15
CA LYS A 167 1.10 -22.87 4.43
C LYS A 167 0.28 -24.16 4.20
N ALA A 168 -0.43 -24.65 5.20
CA ALA A 168 -1.29 -25.82 5.09
C ALA A 168 -2.45 -25.61 4.10
N ILE A 169 -3.09 -24.44 4.12
CA ILE A 169 -4.13 -24.05 3.15
C ILE A 169 -3.56 -23.98 1.74
N GLY A 170 -2.42 -23.34 1.55
CA GLY A 170 -1.72 -23.28 0.28
C GLY A 170 -1.41 -24.68 -0.27
N ALA A 171 -0.94 -25.60 0.58
CA ALA A 171 -0.64 -26.98 0.21
C ALA A 171 -1.90 -27.79 -0.17
N ALA A 172 -3.03 -27.54 0.52
CA ALA A 172 -4.30 -28.19 0.19
C ALA A 172 -4.91 -27.72 -1.14
N LEU A 173 -4.64 -26.46 -1.52
CA LEU A 173 -5.14 -25.84 -2.75
C LEU A 173 -4.20 -26.06 -3.95
N ALA A 174 -2.90 -26.18 -3.74
CA ALA A 174 -1.91 -26.31 -4.82
C ALA A 174 -2.10 -27.62 -5.60
N ASN A 175 -2.50 -27.50 -6.87
CA ASN A 175 -2.71 -28.64 -7.77
C ASN A 175 -1.69 -28.72 -8.92
N SER A 176 -0.65 -27.88 -8.89
CA SER A 176 0.48 -27.88 -9.82
C SER A 176 1.74 -27.31 -9.15
N ALA A 177 2.88 -27.34 -9.84
CA ALA A 177 4.12 -26.70 -9.42
C ALA A 177 4.21 -25.23 -9.82
N GLU A 178 3.17 -24.65 -10.43
CA GLU A 178 3.12 -23.24 -10.78
C GLU A 178 3.02 -22.38 -9.53
N ALA A 179 3.63 -21.19 -9.58
CA ALA A 179 3.52 -20.23 -8.50
C ALA A 179 2.13 -19.58 -8.51
N PHE A 180 1.61 -19.28 -7.32
CA PHE A 180 0.33 -18.62 -7.12
C PHE A 180 0.44 -17.60 -5.98
N ARG A 181 -0.59 -16.77 -5.80
CA ARG A 181 -0.61 -15.72 -4.79
C ARG A 181 -1.60 -16.03 -3.67
N ILE A 182 -1.25 -15.67 -2.45
CA ILE A 182 -2.11 -15.69 -1.29
C ILE A 182 -2.14 -14.28 -0.69
N THR A 183 -3.21 -13.55 -0.95
CA THR A 183 -3.47 -12.30 -0.26
C THR A 183 -4.07 -12.60 1.10
N VAL A 184 -3.44 -12.14 2.15
CA VAL A 184 -3.89 -12.34 3.53
C VAL A 184 -4.22 -10.98 4.12
N LEU A 185 -5.44 -10.86 4.64
CA LEU A 185 -5.90 -9.71 5.40
C LEU A 185 -6.26 -10.15 6.81
N GLU A 186 -5.63 -9.52 7.80
CA GLU A 186 -6.04 -9.68 9.20
C GLU A 186 -7.29 -8.82 9.46
N THR A 187 -8.34 -9.46 9.93
CA THR A 187 -9.64 -8.85 10.23
C THR A 187 -9.98 -9.05 11.71
N LEU A 188 -11.04 -8.40 12.17
CA LEU A 188 -11.49 -8.53 13.56
C LEU A 188 -11.94 -9.96 13.92
N SER A 189 -12.31 -10.76 12.92
CA SER A 189 -12.86 -12.13 13.09
C SER A 189 -11.87 -13.24 12.71
N GLY A 190 -10.67 -12.91 12.27
CA GLY A 190 -9.65 -13.85 11.81
C GLY A 190 -9.03 -13.46 10.49
N LEU A 191 -8.25 -14.34 9.89
CA LEU A 191 -7.60 -14.08 8.61
C LEU A 191 -8.57 -14.33 7.44
N ASP A 192 -8.61 -13.39 6.51
CA ASP A 192 -9.24 -13.52 5.20
C ASP A 192 -8.16 -13.81 4.15
N LEU A 193 -8.24 -14.96 3.49
CA LEU A 193 -7.28 -15.42 2.50
C LEU A 193 -7.93 -15.42 1.11
N ALA A 194 -7.37 -14.65 0.18
CA ALA A 194 -7.72 -14.74 -1.24
C ALA A 194 -6.56 -15.38 -2.01
N VAL A 195 -6.84 -16.52 -2.64
CA VAL A 195 -5.86 -17.32 -3.36
C VAL A 195 -6.12 -17.21 -4.85
N ASP A 196 -5.11 -16.75 -5.60
CA ASP A 196 -5.21 -16.49 -7.03
C ASP A 196 -4.12 -17.23 -7.81
N GLY A 197 -4.47 -17.71 -9.02
CA GLY A 197 -3.52 -18.38 -9.90
C GLY A 197 -3.54 -19.90 -9.75
N ILE A 198 -4.50 -20.46 -9.04
CA ILE A 198 -4.73 -21.91 -8.96
C ILE A 198 -5.67 -22.36 -10.08
N LYS A 199 -5.33 -23.46 -10.76
CA LYS A 199 -6.20 -24.10 -11.74
C LYS A 199 -7.43 -24.69 -11.06
N LYS A 200 -8.48 -24.94 -11.84
CA LYS A 200 -9.75 -25.52 -11.34
C LYS A 200 -9.48 -26.77 -10.51
N LEU A 201 -10.01 -26.80 -9.29
CA LEU A 201 -9.92 -27.94 -8.39
C LEU A 201 -10.95 -29.00 -8.79
N SER A 202 -10.60 -30.29 -8.63
CA SER A 202 -11.59 -31.38 -8.62
C SER A 202 -12.45 -31.30 -7.35
N ASP A 203 -13.62 -31.94 -7.35
CA ASP A 203 -14.50 -31.96 -6.18
C ASP A 203 -13.83 -32.59 -4.95
N GLN A 204 -12.96 -33.56 -5.14
CA GLN A 204 -12.20 -34.21 -4.07
C GLN A 204 -11.17 -33.22 -3.48
N GLN A 205 -10.45 -32.50 -4.34
CA GLN A 205 -9.49 -31.48 -3.88
C GLN A 205 -10.22 -30.34 -3.14
N ARG A 206 -11.37 -29.90 -3.66
CA ARG A 206 -12.19 -28.86 -3.04
C ARG A 206 -12.67 -29.29 -1.64
N ARG A 207 -13.20 -30.51 -1.49
CA ARG A 207 -13.60 -31.05 -0.18
C ARG A 207 -12.44 -31.09 0.81
N LYS A 208 -11.29 -31.64 0.39
CA LYS A 208 -10.09 -31.70 1.23
C LYS A 208 -9.61 -30.31 1.68
N ALA A 209 -9.64 -29.33 0.78
CA ALA A 209 -9.26 -27.96 1.11
C ALA A 209 -10.23 -27.35 2.15
N ILE A 210 -11.54 -27.55 1.98
CA ILE A 210 -12.55 -27.09 2.94
C ILE A 210 -12.34 -27.75 4.31
N GLU A 211 -12.14 -29.06 4.37
CA GLU A 211 -11.85 -29.80 5.61
C GLU A 211 -10.58 -29.26 6.31
N THR A 212 -9.53 -28.99 5.51
CA THR A 212 -8.30 -28.39 6.03
C THR A 212 -8.58 -27.03 6.66
N VAL A 213 -9.31 -26.14 5.99
CA VAL A 213 -9.63 -24.81 6.54
C VAL A 213 -10.46 -24.91 7.82
N LEU A 214 -11.48 -25.79 7.82
CA LEU A 214 -12.37 -25.96 8.99
C LEU A 214 -11.65 -26.56 10.21
N SER A 215 -10.54 -27.27 10.01
CA SER A 215 -9.70 -27.80 11.09
C SER A 215 -8.76 -26.74 11.71
N LEU A 216 -8.59 -25.59 11.05
CA LEU A 216 -7.68 -24.51 11.47
C LEU A 216 -8.43 -23.40 12.23
N ARG A 217 -7.80 -22.86 13.29
CA ARG A 217 -8.38 -21.76 14.06
C ARG A 217 -7.92 -20.40 13.54
N GLY A 218 -8.80 -19.42 13.62
CA GLY A 218 -8.49 -18.02 13.30
C GLY A 218 -8.46 -17.72 11.80
N ILE A 219 -9.09 -18.56 10.98
CA ILE A 219 -9.38 -18.30 9.58
C ILE A 219 -10.84 -17.88 9.45
N ALA A 220 -11.08 -16.68 8.94
CA ALA A 220 -12.44 -16.16 8.75
C ALA A 220 -13.01 -16.57 7.40
N ARG A 221 -12.21 -16.51 6.35
CA ARG A 221 -12.61 -16.85 5.00
C ARG A 221 -11.43 -17.33 4.16
N VAL A 222 -11.68 -18.24 3.25
CA VAL A 222 -10.79 -18.60 2.14
C VAL A 222 -11.56 -18.49 0.84
N SER A 223 -11.02 -17.74 -0.11
CA SER A 223 -11.52 -17.64 -1.48
C SER A 223 -10.48 -18.14 -2.48
N LEU A 224 -10.94 -18.59 -3.63
CA LEU A 224 -10.12 -19.09 -4.72
C LEU A 224 -10.58 -18.42 -6.02
N ASN A 225 -9.69 -17.65 -6.68
CA ASN A 225 -9.99 -16.93 -7.91
C ASN A 225 -11.33 -16.16 -7.82
N ASP A 226 -11.47 -15.32 -6.81
CA ASP A 226 -12.65 -14.49 -6.47
C ASP A 226 -13.91 -15.23 -6.00
N GLU A 227 -13.92 -16.55 -5.95
CA GLU A 227 -15.03 -17.34 -5.41
C GLU A 227 -14.78 -17.73 -3.95
N ILE A 228 -15.77 -17.56 -3.08
CA ILE A 228 -15.67 -18.02 -1.69
C ILE A 228 -15.68 -19.54 -1.68
N LEU A 229 -14.58 -20.13 -1.21
CA LEU A 229 -14.47 -21.57 -1.02
C LEU A 229 -15.14 -21.99 0.30
N VAL A 230 -14.83 -21.27 1.36
CA VAL A 230 -15.37 -21.52 2.72
C VAL A 230 -15.27 -20.24 3.56
N GLU A 231 -16.30 -19.97 4.35
CA GLU A 231 -16.38 -18.78 5.21
C GLU A 231 -16.88 -19.19 6.60
N PRO A 232 -15.98 -19.65 7.50
CA PRO A 232 -16.34 -20.00 8.87
C PRO A 232 -16.90 -18.82 9.68
N SER A 233 -16.44 -17.59 9.38
CA SER A 233 -16.98 -16.36 9.94
C SER A 233 -16.85 -15.22 8.94
N LYS A 234 -17.68 -14.18 9.06
CA LYS A 234 -17.56 -12.98 8.21
C LYS A 234 -16.26 -12.25 8.50
N PRO A 235 -15.39 -11.97 7.50
CA PRO A 235 -14.21 -11.14 7.73
C PRO A 235 -14.63 -9.68 7.91
N ILE A 236 -14.47 -9.16 9.12
CA ILE A 236 -14.91 -7.81 9.48
C ILE A 236 -13.72 -6.88 9.54
N VAL A 237 -13.79 -5.75 8.82
CA VAL A 237 -12.87 -4.62 8.92
C VAL A 237 -13.60 -3.44 9.52
N ASP A 238 -12.96 -2.72 10.45
CA ASP A 238 -13.51 -1.50 11.04
C ASP A 238 -13.01 -0.27 10.31
N PHE A 239 -13.94 0.55 9.79
CA PHE A 239 -13.66 1.87 9.22
C PHE A 239 -14.25 2.97 10.14
N GLY A 240 -13.53 3.27 11.22
CA GLY A 240 -13.92 4.33 12.16
C GLY A 240 -15.21 4.03 12.93
N GLY A 241 -15.35 2.81 13.43
CA GLY A 241 -16.52 2.33 14.16
C GLY A 241 -17.65 1.84 13.26
N VAL A 242 -17.38 1.63 11.97
CA VAL A 242 -18.32 1.01 11.02
C VAL A 242 -17.74 -0.31 10.53
N ASN A 243 -18.43 -1.39 10.82
CA ASN A 243 -18.04 -2.73 10.42
C ASN A 243 -18.39 -2.99 8.95
N VAL A 244 -17.39 -3.37 8.16
CA VAL A 244 -17.52 -3.71 6.75
C VAL A 244 -17.03 -5.13 6.51
N VAL A 245 -17.74 -5.89 5.69
CA VAL A 245 -17.27 -7.17 5.16
C VAL A 245 -16.73 -6.93 3.74
N PRO A 246 -15.40 -6.80 3.56
CA PRO A 246 -14.85 -6.53 2.24
C PRO A 246 -15.02 -7.74 1.30
N PRO A 247 -15.10 -7.53 -0.02
CA PRO A 247 -15.02 -8.62 -0.98
C PRO A 247 -13.70 -9.39 -0.86
N PRO A 248 -13.65 -10.67 -1.28
CA PRO A 248 -12.41 -11.43 -1.35
C PRO A 248 -11.30 -10.67 -2.08
N GLY A 249 -10.09 -10.65 -1.51
CA GLY A 249 -8.93 -10.00 -2.12
C GLY A 249 -8.99 -8.47 -2.25
N SER A 250 -10.08 -7.84 -1.82
CA SER A 250 -10.29 -6.39 -1.92
C SER A 250 -9.14 -5.58 -1.31
N PHE A 251 -8.91 -4.41 -1.88
CA PHE A 251 -7.93 -3.49 -1.33
C PHE A 251 -8.39 -2.96 0.04
N THR A 252 -7.46 -2.90 0.96
CA THR A 252 -7.55 -2.19 2.23
C THR A 252 -6.21 -1.54 2.52
N GLN A 253 -6.20 -0.46 3.28
CA GLN A 253 -4.95 0.18 3.71
C GLN A 253 -4.09 -0.83 4.49
N ALA A 254 -2.78 -0.80 4.25
CA ALA A 254 -1.86 -1.84 4.70
C ALA A 254 -1.73 -1.90 6.24
N THR A 255 -1.87 -0.76 6.92
CA THR A 255 -1.88 -0.67 8.38
C THR A 255 -3.12 0.11 8.85
N LYS A 256 -3.65 -0.25 10.02
CA LYS A 256 -4.78 0.47 10.63
C LYS A 256 -4.38 1.87 11.08
N GLN A 257 -3.18 2.01 11.60
CA GLN A 257 -2.62 3.26 12.11
C GLN A 257 -2.47 4.32 11.01
N ALA A 258 -1.92 3.94 9.85
CA ALA A 258 -1.83 4.85 8.70
C ALA A 258 -3.22 5.21 8.16
N GLU A 259 -4.14 4.24 8.10
CA GLU A 259 -5.53 4.47 7.70
C GLU A 259 -6.21 5.50 8.60
N ASP A 260 -6.06 5.36 9.93
CA ASP A 260 -6.65 6.28 10.89
C ASP A 260 -6.01 7.67 10.80
N ALA A 261 -4.68 7.76 10.70
CA ALA A 261 -3.97 9.04 10.55
C ALA A 261 -4.40 9.78 9.27
N MET A 262 -4.52 9.07 8.13
CA MET A 262 -5.04 9.67 6.89
C MET A 262 -6.47 10.17 7.08
N ALA A 263 -7.33 9.36 7.71
CA ALA A 263 -8.72 9.71 7.94
C ALA A 263 -8.88 10.91 8.88
N GLU A 264 -8.05 11.03 9.93
CA GLU A 264 -8.04 12.17 10.83
C GLU A 264 -7.66 13.47 10.11
N LEU A 265 -6.62 13.46 9.27
CA LEU A 265 -6.22 14.61 8.46
C LEU A 265 -7.32 15.01 7.48
N VAL A 266 -7.94 14.05 6.80
CA VAL A 266 -9.05 14.27 5.88
C VAL A 266 -10.24 14.88 6.62
N LEU A 267 -10.67 14.30 7.74
CA LEU A 267 -11.80 14.79 8.54
C LEU A 267 -11.56 16.19 9.10
N ALA A 268 -10.36 16.45 9.62
CA ALA A 268 -9.98 17.77 10.14
C ALA A 268 -10.09 18.84 9.05
N HIS A 269 -9.64 18.54 7.82
CA HIS A 269 -9.71 19.47 6.70
C HIS A 269 -11.13 19.67 6.19
N VAL A 270 -11.88 18.59 5.97
CA VAL A 270 -13.29 18.64 5.51
C VAL A 270 -14.15 19.42 6.50
N GLY A 271 -13.95 19.21 7.80
CA GLY A 271 -14.58 20.00 8.85
C GLY A 271 -16.11 19.89 8.84
N LYS A 272 -16.80 21.02 8.68
CA LYS A 272 -18.27 21.12 8.71
C LYS A 272 -18.94 21.05 7.34
N ALA A 273 -18.27 20.50 6.32
CA ALA A 273 -18.86 20.34 5.00
C ALA A 273 -20.14 19.48 5.08
N LYS A 274 -21.19 19.93 4.41
CA LYS A 274 -22.49 19.25 4.46
C LYS A 274 -22.66 18.24 3.34
N ARG A 275 -22.03 18.47 2.19
CA ARG A 275 -22.05 17.62 1.00
C ARG A 275 -20.63 17.34 0.56
N ILE A 276 -20.26 16.08 0.58
CA ILE A 276 -18.88 15.62 0.35
C ILE A 276 -18.91 14.57 -0.77
N ALA A 277 -18.03 14.71 -1.75
CA ALA A 277 -17.76 13.62 -2.68
C ALA A 277 -16.50 12.86 -2.22
N ASP A 278 -16.59 11.54 -2.17
CA ASP A 278 -15.47 10.64 -1.93
C ASP A 278 -15.21 9.82 -3.20
N LEU A 279 -14.10 10.09 -3.86
CA LEU A 279 -13.77 9.57 -5.18
C LEU A 279 -12.69 8.49 -5.05
N PHE A 280 -12.85 7.39 -5.82
CA PHE A 280 -12.09 6.16 -5.64
C PHE A 280 -12.34 5.54 -4.26
N ALA A 281 -13.62 5.48 -3.88
CA ALA A 281 -14.06 5.25 -2.52
C ALA A 281 -13.77 3.83 -1.99
N GLY A 282 -13.52 2.86 -2.89
CA GLY A 282 -13.31 1.46 -2.52
C GLY A 282 -14.45 0.90 -1.67
N ALA A 283 -14.11 0.21 -0.61
CA ALA A 283 -15.07 -0.34 0.35
C ALA A 283 -15.50 0.68 1.45
N GLY A 284 -15.11 1.97 1.32
CA GLY A 284 -15.60 3.05 2.17
C GLY A 284 -14.67 3.53 3.27
N THR A 285 -13.36 3.36 3.11
CA THR A 285 -12.35 3.80 4.08
C THR A 285 -12.58 5.23 4.58
N PHE A 286 -12.80 6.18 3.66
CA PHE A 286 -13.10 7.57 3.99
C PHE A 286 -14.61 7.83 4.04
N SER A 287 -15.39 7.31 3.10
CA SER A 287 -16.83 7.53 3.00
C SER A 287 -17.58 7.32 4.30
N LEU A 288 -17.32 6.20 4.99
CA LEU A 288 -18.04 5.84 6.21
C LEU A 288 -17.70 6.76 7.40
N ARG A 289 -16.44 7.21 7.47
CA ARG A 289 -16.02 8.21 8.46
C ARG A 289 -16.57 9.59 8.14
N LEU A 290 -16.56 10.01 6.87
CA LEU A 290 -17.11 11.28 6.39
C LEU A 290 -18.63 11.35 6.60
N ALA A 291 -19.33 10.22 6.51
CA ALA A 291 -20.76 10.14 6.75
C ALA A 291 -21.18 10.49 8.19
N ARG A 292 -20.25 10.56 9.14
CA ARG A 292 -20.53 11.06 10.49
C ARG A 292 -20.71 12.58 10.52
N VAL A 293 -20.09 13.31 9.58
CA VAL A 293 -20.10 14.79 9.56
C VAL A 293 -20.99 15.37 8.47
N GLY A 294 -21.06 14.76 7.28
CA GLY A 294 -21.80 15.26 6.12
C GLY A 294 -22.48 14.16 5.31
N ARG A 295 -23.33 14.55 4.35
CA ARG A 295 -23.83 13.63 3.32
C ARG A 295 -22.69 13.29 2.39
N VAL A 296 -22.53 12.01 2.06
CA VAL A 296 -21.44 11.53 1.22
C VAL A 296 -21.98 10.98 -0.10
N HIS A 297 -21.33 11.35 -1.19
CA HIS A 297 -21.48 10.71 -2.48
C HIS A 297 -20.18 9.95 -2.78
N ALA A 298 -20.22 8.62 -2.71
CA ALA A 298 -19.10 7.74 -2.93
C ALA A 298 -19.08 7.25 -4.37
N VAL A 299 -17.96 7.45 -5.06
CA VAL A 299 -17.78 7.07 -6.47
C VAL A 299 -16.65 6.06 -6.58
N GLU A 300 -16.94 4.90 -7.19
CA GLU A 300 -16.00 3.78 -7.34
C GLU A 300 -16.26 3.04 -8.65
N SER A 301 -15.23 2.48 -9.26
CA SER A 301 -15.34 1.72 -10.50
C SER A 301 -15.75 0.26 -10.29
N GLU A 302 -15.40 -0.33 -9.15
CA GLU A 302 -15.64 -1.73 -8.84
C GLU A 302 -16.95 -1.94 -8.08
N ASP A 303 -17.81 -2.83 -8.59
CA ASP A 303 -19.12 -3.11 -8.00
C ASP A 303 -19.05 -3.72 -6.61
N LYS A 304 -18.13 -4.69 -6.41
CA LYS A 304 -18.08 -5.48 -5.17
C LYS A 304 -17.71 -4.61 -3.95
N PRO A 305 -16.63 -3.79 -3.97
CA PRO A 305 -16.31 -2.88 -2.89
C PRO A 305 -17.41 -1.84 -2.64
N LEU A 306 -17.98 -1.28 -3.72
CA LEU A 306 -19.05 -0.30 -3.62
C LEU A 306 -20.32 -0.86 -2.96
N ALA A 307 -20.68 -2.12 -3.27
CA ALA A 307 -21.78 -2.81 -2.63
C ALA A 307 -21.54 -3.08 -1.13
N ALA A 308 -20.28 -3.41 -0.75
CA ALA A 308 -19.90 -3.57 0.65
C ALA A 308 -20.02 -2.26 1.44
N LEU A 309 -19.59 -1.13 0.83
CA LEU A 309 -19.76 0.20 1.38
C LEU A 309 -21.25 0.55 1.58
N ASP A 310 -22.08 0.38 0.53
CA ASP A 310 -23.52 0.69 0.59
C ASP A 310 -24.23 -0.16 1.65
N HIS A 311 -23.91 -1.45 1.72
CA HIS A 311 -24.43 -2.34 2.75
C HIS A 311 -24.08 -1.87 4.17
N ALA A 312 -22.80 -1.55 4.41
CA ALA A 312 -22.34 -1.08 5.72
C ALA A 312 -23.00 0.26 6.09
N ALA A 313 -23.09 1.20 5.15
CA ALA A 313 -23.72 2.48 5.39
C ALA A 313 -25.20 2.38 5.77
N ARG A 314 -25.96 1.52 5.09
CA ARG A 314 -27.39 1.30 5.38
C ARG A 314 -27.64 0.60 6.72
N ASN A 315 -26.70 -0.24 7.17
CA ASN A 315 -26.86 -1.03 8.39
C ASN A 315 -26.19 -0.38 9.64
N THR A 316 -25.62 0.82 9.49
CA THR A 316 -24.99 1.54 10.62
C THR A 316 -25.81 2.77 11.01
N GLN A 317 -26.24 2.79 12.26
CA GLN A 317 -26.97 3.95 12.80
C GLN A 317 -26.05 5.17 13.03
N GLY A 318 -26.63 6.38 12.95
CA GLY A 318 -25.92 7.62 13.24
C GLY A 318 -25.08 8.17 12.07
N LEU A 319 -25.08 7.52 10.92
CA LEU A 319 -24.47 8.05 9.70
C LEU A 319 -25.44 9.02 8.98
N LYS A 320 -24.88 10.07 8.39
CA LYS A 320 -25.58 10.89 7.40
C LYS A 320 -25.77 10.07 6.11
N PRO A 321 -26.74 10.44 5.24
CA PRO A 321 -26.96 9.68 4.00
C PRO A 321 -25.70 9.50 3.17
N VAL A 322 -25.46 8.26 2.75
CA VAL A 322 -24.44 7.88 1.79
C VAL A 322 -25.12 7.44 0.50
N SER A 323 -24.78 8.06 -0.61
CA SER A 323 -25.15 7.62 -1.95
C SER A 323 -23.94 7.04 -2.65
N VAL A 324 -24.14 5.99 -3.43
CA VAL A 324 -23.06 5.32 -4.15
C VAL A 324 -23.27 5.43 -5.65
N GLU A 325 -22.17 5.59 -6.39
CA GLU A 325 -22.18 5.60 -7.84
C GLU A 325 -21.07 4.74 -8.39
N ARG A 326 -21.40 3.79 -9.29
CA ARG A 326 -20.41 3.08 -10.07
C ARG A 326 -19.95 3.92 -11.24
N ARG A 327 -18.70 4.36 -11.24
CA ARG A 327 -18.11 5.17 -12.31
C ARG A 327 -16.61 4.97 -12.40
N ASP A 328 -16.11 4.73 -13.59
CA ASP A 328 -14.68 4.78 -13.90
C ASP A 328 -14.24 6.24 -14.05
N LEU A 329 -13.63 6.79 -13.01
CA LEU A 329 -13.20 8.20 -12.95
C LEU A 329 -12.00 8.50 -13.88
N PHE A 330 -11.28 7.50 -14.36
CA PHE A 330 -10.25 7.69 -15.39
C PHE A 330 -10.85 7.99 -16.75
N ARG A 331 -12.06 7.46 -17.04
CA ARG A 331 -12.76 7.67 -18.32
C ARG A 331 -13.83 8.73 -18.23
N ARG A 332 -14.51 8.84 -17.11
CA ARG A 332 -15.62 9.75 -16.88
C ARG A 332 -15.50 10.43 -15.51
N PRO A 333 -14.59 11.42 -15.36
CA PRO A 333 -14.50 12.18 -14.12
C PRO A 333 -15.83 12.87 -13.80
N LEU A 334 -16.05 13.23 -12.54
CA LEU A 334 -17.14 14.15 -12.18
C LEU A 334 -16.87 15.49 -12.87
N MET A 335 -17.80 15.90 -13.72
CA MET A 335 -17.68 17.13 -14.48
C MET A 335 -17.82 18.36 -13.59
N THR A 336 -17.24 19.47 -13.99
CA THR A 336 -17.33 20.75 -13.25
C THR A 336 -18.78 21.11 -12.88
N SER A 337 -19.77 20.79 -13.72
CA SER A 337 -21.20 21.02 -13.44
C SER A 337 -21.73 20.12 -12.32
N GLU A 338 -21.28 18.86 -12.25
CA GLU A 338 -21.66 17.91 -11.19
C GLU A 338 -21.00 18.27 -9.85
N LEU A 339 -19.77 18.82 -9.90
CA LEU A 339 -19.01 19.21 -8.72
C LEU A 339 -19.61 20.40 -7.94
N LYS A 340 -20.42 21.23 -8.57
CA LYS A 340 -21.02 22.46 -7.95
C LYS A 340 -21.81 22.22 -6.67
N VAL A 341 -22.29 20.99 -6.47
CA VAL A 341 -23.14 20.67 -5.31
C VAL A 341 -22.34 20.30 -4.07
N TYR A 342 -21.04 20.07 -4.19
CA TYR A 342 -20.20 19.60 -3.07
C TYR A 342 -19.45 20.75 -2.40
N ASP A 343 -19.41 20.73 -1.08
CA ASP A 343 -18.63 21.66 -0.26
C ASP A 343 -17.15 21.20 -0.19
N ALA A 344 -16.93 19.89 -0.21
CA ALA A 344 -15.62 19.27 -0.17
C ALA A 344 -15.53 18.03 -1.07
N VAL A 345 -14.32 17.74 -1.57
CA VAL A 345 -14.01 16.53 -2.32
C VAL A 345 -12.80 15.85 -1.68
N VAL A 346 -12.91 14.54 -1.49
CA VAL A 346 -11.82 13.66 -1.06
C VAL A 346 -11.53 12.70 -2.21
N PHE A 347 -10.28 12.39 -2.47
CA PHE A 347 -9.91 11.34 -3.42
C PHE A 347 -8.66 10.58 -2.99
N ASP A 348 -8.67 9.25 -3.22
CA ASP A 348 -7.56 8.32 -2.95
C ASP A 348 -7.38 7.38 -4.17
N PRO A 349 -6.79 7.88 -5.26
CA PRO A 349 -6.68 7.14 -6.51
C PRO A 349 -5.56 6.08 -6.46
N PRO A 350 -5.58 5.10 -7.38
CA PRO A 350 -4.43 4.24 -7.62
C PRO A 350 -3.17 5.05 -7.97
N ARG A 351 -2.01 4.38 -8.03
CA ARG A 351 -0.68 4.98 -8.29
C ARG A 351 -0.60 5.91 -9.53
N ALA A 352 -1.52 5.80 -10.47
CA ALA A 352 -1.61 6.66 -11.65
C ALA A 352 -2.04 8.11 -11.32
N GLY A 353 -2.60 8.35 -10.11
CA GLY A 353 -3.14 9.64 -9.71
C GLY A 353 -4.53 9.91 -10.29
N ALA A 354 -5.01 11.15 -10.14
CA ALA A 354 -6.36 11.58 -10.51
C ALA A 354 -6.37 12.72 -11.54
N GLU A 355 -5.46 12.71 -12.50
CA GLU A 355 -5.22 13.82 -13.44
C GLU A 355 -6.50 14.37 -14.09
N PHE A 356 -7.34 13.50 -14.66
CA PHE A 356 -8.58 13.93 -15.33
C PHE A 356 -9.56 14.55 -14.35
N GLN A 357 -9.68 14.00 -13.16
CA GLN A 357 -10.54 14.54 -12.12
C GLN A 357 -10.00 15.88 -11.60
N CYS A 358 -8.70 16.03 -11.45
CA CYS A 358 -8.08 17.29 -11.03
C CYS A 358 -8.25 18.40 -12.05
N LYS A 359 -8.29 18.12 -13.36
CA LYS A 359 -8.64 19.09 -14.41
C LYS A 359 -10.07 19.62 -14.26
N GLU A 360 -11.04 18.80 -13.88
CA GLU A 360 -12.41 19.22 -13.61
C GLU A 360 -12.53 19.99 -12.28
N LEU A 361 -11.83 19.51 -11.23
CA LEU A 361 -11.77 20.19 -9.94
C LEU A 361 -11.15 21.58 -10.05
N ALA A 362 -10.09 21.75 -10.82
CA ALA A 362 -9.42 23.03 -11.06
C ALA A 362 -10.38 24.13 -11.54
N ARG A 363 -11.39 23.75 -12.34
CA ARG A 363 -12.43 24.65 -12.87
C ARG A 363 -13.66 24.77 -11.97
N SER A 364 -13.73 23.98 -10.92
CA SER A 364 -14.91 23.89 -10.04
C SER A 364 -14.96 25.00 -8.99
N THR A 365 -16.08 25.05 -8.29
CA THR A 365 -16.32 25.93 -7.14
C THR A 365 -16.20 25.21 -5.81
N VAL A 366 -15.71 23.98 -5.80
CA VAL A 366 -15.48 23.21 -4.58
C VAL A 366 -14.46 23.96 -3.72
N LYS A 367 -14.78 24.16 -2.44
CA LYS A 367 -13.95 24.98 -1.55
C LYS A 367 -12.80 24.22 -0.93
N LYS A 368 -12.98 22.93 -0.66
CA LYS A 368 -12.01 22.10 0.06
C LYS A 368 -11.73 20.82 -0.69
N ILE A 369 -10.46 20.48 -0.81
CA ILE A 369 -10.01 19.21 -1.40
C ILE A 369 -9.04 18.54 -0.44
N ALA A 370 -9.26 17.25 -0.17
CA ALA A 370 -8.28 16.38 0.47
C ALA A 370 -7.82 15.34 -0.55
N ALA A 371 -6.55 15.39 -0.92
CA ALA A 371 -5.90 14.50 -1.87
C ALA A 371 -5.03 13.49 -1.12
N VAL A 372 -5.37 12.20 -1.20
CA VAL A 372 -4.57 11.10 -0.68
C VAL A 372 -3.86 10.43 -1.85
N SER A 373 -2.63 9.99 -1.68
CA SER A 373 -1.88 9.32 -2.76
C SER A 373 -0.69 8.52 -2.23
N CYS A 374 -0.51 7.32 -2.77
CA CYS A 374 0.66 6.47 -2.53
C CYS A 374 1.84 6.74 -3.51
N ASN A 375 1.75 7.80 -4.31
CA ASN A 375 2.79 8.17 -5.27
C ASN A 375 3.00 9.70 -5.27
N PRO A 376 4.06 10.21 -4.60
CA PRO A 376 4.34 11.64 -4.55
C PRO A 376 4.49 12.32 -5.91
N VAL A 377 4.97 11.59 -6.93
CA VAL A 377 5.21 12.16 -8.27
C VAL A 377 3.88 12.45 -8.99
N THR A 378 2.93 11.52 -8.96
CA THR A 378 1.60 11.74 -9.55
C THR A 378 0.79 12.73 -8.72
N LEU A 379 0.94 12.70 -7.38
CA LEU A 379 0.33 13.70 -6.51
C LEU A 379 0.82 15.11 -6.85
N ALA A 380 2.13 15.32 -6.99
CA ALA A 380 2.68 16.63 -7.32
C ALA A 380 2.14 17.17 -8.67
N ARG A 381 1.95 16.31 -9.69
CA ARG A 381 1.28 16.66 -10.95
C ARG A 381 -0.17 17.10 -10.70
N ASP A 382 -0.92 16.31 -9.93
CA ASP A 382 -2.33 16.55 -9.65
C ASP A 382 -2.52 17.84 -8.84
N LEU A 383 -1.64 18.10 -7.85
CA LEU A 383 -1.63 19.35 -7.07
C LEU A 383 -1.30 20.56 -7.94
N ALA A 384 -0.36 20.45 -8.90
CA ALA A 384 -0.03 21.55 -9.81
C ALA A 384 -1.25 21.98 -10.62
N LEU A 385 -2.03 21.03 -11.16
CA LEU A 385 -3.29 21.33 -11.86
C LEU A 385 -4.31 22.06 -10.96
N LEU A 386 -4.41 21.66 -9.70
CA LEU A 386 -5.32 22.29 -8.75
C LEU A 386 -4.85 23.71 -8.39
N VAL A 387 -3.54 23.92 -8.19
CA VAL A 387 -2.96 25.23 -7.91
C VAL A 387 -3.14 26.19 -9.09
N GLU A 388 -2.91 25.72 -10.34
CA GLU A 388 -3.23 26.48 -11.56
C GLU A 388 -4.71 26.85 -11.63
N GLY A 389 -5.61 26.02 -11.10
CA GLY A 389 -7.04 26.27 -10.96
C GLY A 389 -7.42 27.22 -9.83
N GLY A 390 -6.43 27.79 -9.09
CA GLY A 390 -6.64 28.77 -8.03
C GLY A 390 -6.76 28.18 -6.62
N TYR A 391 -6.49 26.89 -6.42
CA TYR A 391 -6.39 26.31 -5.08
C TYR A 391 -5.05 26.64 -4.43
N ARG A 392 -5.07 26.80 -3.12
CA ARG A 392 -3.88 26.96 -2.29
C ARG A 392 -3.67 25.68 -1.46
N ILE A 393 -2.49 25.12 -1.49
CA ILE A 393 -2.10 24.01 -0.62
C ILE A 393 -2.04 24.53 0.82
N THR A 394 -2.75 23.89 1.73
CA THR A 394 -2.86 24.28 3.15
C THR A 394 -2.11 23.33 4.06
N GLY A 395 -1.74 22.14 3.59
CA GLY A 395 -0.94 21.17 4.31
C GLY A 395 -0.53 20.02 3.42
N VAL A 396 0.64 19.44 3.70
CA VAL A 396 1.15 18.21 3.07
C VAL A 396 1.76 17.36 4.17
N THR A 397 1.19 16.18 4.42
CA THR A 397 1.64 15.27 5.46
C THR A 397 2.02 13.93 4.85
N PRO A 398 3.29 13.53 4.88
CA PRO A 398 3.73 12.18 4.52
C PRO A 398 3.39 11.18 5.62
N ILE A 399 2.97 9.98 5.22
CA ILE A 399 2.57 8.92 6.15
C ILE A 399 3.28 7.63 5.74
N ASP A 400 3.93 7.00 6.69
CA ASP A 400 4.61 5.73 6.48
C ASP A 400 3.62 4.57 6.64
N GLN A 401 3.07 4.11 5.54
CA GLN A 401 2.27 2.88 5.50
C GLN A 401 3.10 1.66 5.07
N PHE A 402 4.27 1.92 4.48
CA PHE A 402 5.13 0.91 3.87
C PHE A 402 6.51 0.92 4.51
N LEU A 403 6.55 0.52 5.78
CA LEU A 403 7.77 0.54 6.59
C LEU A 403 8.95 -0.12 5.89
N TRP A 404 10.11 0.54 5.94
CA TRP A 404 11.39 0.12 5.33
C TRP A 404 11.35 -0.07 3.81
N THR A 405 10.45 0.63 3.13
CA THR A 405 10.47 0.76 1.67
C THR A 405 10.56 2.22 1.25
N SER A 406 10.81 2.49 -0.01
CA SER A 406 10.79 3.85 -0.58
C SER A 406 9.37 4.41 -0.80
N HIS A 407 8.33 3.59 -0.63
CA HIS A 407 6.95 4.04 -0.82
C HIS A 407 6.48 4.89 0.37
N VAL A 408 5.77 5.96 0.09
CA VAL A 408 5.19 6.87 1.09
C VAL A 408 3.77 7.26 0.66
N GLU A 409 2.84 7.24 1.62
CA GLU A 409 1.52 7.84 1.47
C GLU A 409 1.61 9.33 1.78
N VAL A 410 0.76 10.12 1.15
CA VAL A 410 0.70 11.56 1.38
C VAL A 410 -0.74 11.99 1.46
N VAL A 411 -1.07 12.80 2.45
CA VAL A 411 -2.32 13.56 2.48
C VAL A 411 -1.99 15.04 2.21
N ALA A 412 -2.52 15.57 1.14
CA ALA A 412 -2.45 16.99 0.82
C ALA A 412 -3.83 17.63 0.94
N THR A 413 -3.89 18.80 1.58
CA THR A 413 -5.12 19.57 1.77
C THR A 413 -5.06 20.88 1.01
N LEU A 414 -6.17 21.27 0.36
CA LEU A 414 -6.24 22.47 -0.45
C LEU A 414 -7.55 23.21 -0.22
N GLU A 415 -7.49 24.53 -0.35
CA GLU A 415 -8.63 25.44 -0.24
C GLU A 415 -8.66 26.47 -1.40
N LYS A 416 -9.88 26.88 -1.77
CA LYS A 416 -10.13 27.89 -2.79
C LYS A 416 -11.08 28.98 -2.28
#